data_7a694dde16dd40394c94126b1b1b6c7b
#
_entry.id   7a694dde16dd40394c94126b1b1b6c7b
#
_cell.length_a   1.000
_cell.length_b   1.000
_cell.length_c   1.000
_cell.angle_alpha   90.00
_cell.angle_beta   90.00
_cell.angle_gamma   90.00
#
_symmetry.space_group_name_H-M   'P 1'
#
loop_
_entity.id
_entity.type
_entity.pdbx_description
1 polymer ?
#
loop_
_entity_poly.entity_id
_entity_poly.type
_entity_poly.pdbx_seq_one_letter_code
_entity_poly.pdbx_strand_id
1 'polypeptide(L)'
;LVFFSLSGSKLVPYVLPCLPPLAVLIGAAVEGVLRGGTPAMRAGRRFACLNALILLPVIVAGVVYPAFRPEDAYLRATTTPFCLVLTAFCLASFVLLRARTRGFLMLCLLALAALFVAGSSFDLMAARDSRRPIAAMVRERLRAEDAIVAYGDLMQGLSFYLGHRIVIAGGRGELDFGAAQEEDPSWFLNAEQLRRLWNGPDRVLLVASRRRLEELTRDLGREPVRLGETEKEILFTNF
;
A
#
# COMPACT_ATOMS: atom_id res chain seq x y z
N LEU A 1 18.21 11.44 -4.14
CA LEU A 1 16.82 11.82 -3.82
C LEU A 1 16.17 12.62 -4.94
N VAL A 2 16.77 13.71 -5.42
CA VAL A 2 16.19 14.58 -6.47
C VAL A 2 15.78 13.78 -7.71
N PHE A 3 16.66 12.90 -8.24
CA PHE A 3 16.35 12.04 -9.37
C PHE A 3 15.06 11.23 -9.18
N PHE A 4 14.91 10.55 -8.05
CA PHE A 4 13.71 9.77 -7.77
C PHE A 4 12.46 10.61 -7.47
N SER A 5 12.66 11.87 -7.01
CA SER A 5 11.57 12.80 -6.76
C SER A 5 10.97 13.39 -8.05
N LEU A 6 11.73 13.41 -9.14
CA LEU A 6 11.29 13.89 -10.46
C LEU A 6 10.54 12.81 -11.26
N SER A 7 10.63 11.53 -10.87
CA SER A 7 9.92 10.44 -11.55
C SER A 7 8.41 10.60 -11.45
N GLY A 8 7.70 10.36 -12.53
CA GLY A 8 6.24 10.34 -12.57
C GLY A 8 5.64 9.16 -11.78
N SER A 9 6.35 8.03 -11.71
CA SER A 9 5.98 6.87 -10.89
C SER A 9 6.78 6.88 -9.59
N LYS A 10 6.10 6.98 -8.44
CA LYS A 10 6.72 7.07 -7.11
C LYS A 10 6.37 5.85 -6.27
N LEU A 11 7.19 4.82 -6.36
CA LEU A 11 7.10 3.67 -5.46
C LEU A 11 8.09 3.83 -4.31
N VAL A 12 7.64 3.50 -3.10
CA VAL A 12 8.46 3.55 -1.87
C VAL A 12 9.80 2.82 -2.02
N PRO A 13 9.91 1.65 -2.69
CA PRO A 13 11.18 0.96 -2.90
C PRO A 13 12.25 1.75 -3.68
N TYR A 14 11.87 2.76 -4.46
CA TYR A 14 12.84 3.57 -5.22
C TYR A 14 13.79 4.39 -4.34
N VAL A 15 13.45 4.59 -3.07
CA VAL A 15 14.30 5.27 -2.10
C VAL A 15 15.34 4.34 -1.47
N LEU A 16 15.16 3.00 -1.56
CA LEU A 16 16.06 2.01 -0.94
C LEU A 16 17.55 2.21 -1.28
N PRO A 17 17.95 2.52 -2.53
CA PRO A 17 19.37 2.75 -2.85
C PRO A 17 19.99 3.95 -2.12
N CYS A 18 19.17 4.88 -1.60
CA CYS A 18 19.64 6.03 -0.85
C CYS A 18 19.89 5.71 0.64
N LEU A 19 19.39 4.59 1.15
CA LEU A 19 19.50 4.25 2.58
C LEU A 19 20.95 3.99 3.03
N PRO A 20 21.81 3.22 2.31
CA PRO A 20 23.18 2.99 2.72
C PRO A 20 24.00 4.28 2.87
N PRO A 21 24.07 5.18 1.87
CA PRO A 21 24.80 6.44 2.02
C PRO A 21 24.20 7.34 3.11
N LEU A 22 22.87 7.34 3.28
CA LEU A 22 22.22 8.08 4.35
C LEU A 22 22.60 7.53 5.72
N ALA A 23 22.69 6.21 5.89
CA ALA A 23 23.10 5.57 7.14
C ALA A 23 24.54 5.97 7.52
N VAL A 24 25.47 6.06 6.54
CA VAL A 24 26.86 6.51 6.77
C VAL A 24 26.87 7.98 7.26
N LEU A 25 26.10 8.86 6.63
CA LEU A 25 26.01 10.26 7.03
C LEU A 25 25.42 10.42 8.44
N ILE A 26 24.37 9.67 8.75
CA ILE A 26 23.77 9.64 10.09
C ILE A 26 24.79 9.11 11.11
N GLY A 27 25.49 8.03 10.79
CA GLY A 27 26.54 7.46 11.66
C GLY A 27 27.63 8.48 11.99
N ALA A 28 28.16 9.19 10.99
CA ALA A 28 29.15 10.23 11.18
C ALA A 28 28.63 11.40 12.05
N ALA A 29 27.39 11.81 11.85
CA ALA A 29 26.77 12.86 12.65
C ALA A 29 26.57 12.41 14.10
N VAL A 30 26.13 11.18 14.34
CA VAL A 30 25.98 10.58 15.68
C VAL A 30 27.34 10.45 16.38
N GLU A 31 28.36 9.96 15.68
CA GLU A 31 29.72 9.89 16.23
C GLU A 31 30.22 11.25 16.71
N GLY A 32 30.00 12.30 15.92
CA GLY A 32 30.31 13.67 16.30
C GLY A 32 29.61 14.10 17.60
N VAL A 33 28.33 13.75 17.78
CA VAL A 33 27.58 14.03 19.01
C VAL A 33 28.11 13.23 20.20
N LEU A 34 28.43 11.96 20.00
CA LEU A 34 28.95 11.06 21.05
C LEU A 34 30.35 11.52 21.56
N ARG A 35 31.24 11.93 20.66
CA ARG A 35 32.53 12.48 20.99
C ARG A 35 32.47 13.81 21.77
N GLY A 36 31.44 14.59 21.55
CA GLY A 36 31.18 15.86 22.23
C GLY A 36 31.92 17.04 21.62
N GLY A 37 31.73 18.19 22.25
CA GLY A 37 32.24 19.48 21.78
C GLY A 37 31.12 20.44 21.31
N THR A 38 31.42 21.74 21.26
CA THR A 38 30.45 22.80 20.91
C THR A 38 29.83 22.64 19.51
N PRO A 39 30.56 22.20 18.46
CA PRO A 39 29.95 21.92 17.15
C PRO A 39 29.00 20.74 17.19
N ALA A 40 29.35 19.68 17.92
CA ALA A 40 28.55 18.48 18.07
C ALA A 40 27.24 18.74 18.81
N MET A 41 27.25 19.55 19.85
CA MET A 41 26.04 19.95 20.57
C MET A 41 25.10 20.77 19.69
N ARG A 42 25.62 21.64 18.84
CA ARG A 42 24.82 22.39 17.86
C ARG A 42 24.21 21.48 16.80
N ALA A 43 24.98 20.52 16.30
CA ALA A 43 24.50 19.51 15.36
C ALA A 43 23.40 18.62 15.97
N GLY A 44 23.60 18.13 17.19
CA GLY A 44 22.62 17.35 17.92
C GLY A 44 21.31 18.11 18.17
N ARG A 45 21.39 19.39 18.55
CA ARG A 45 20.20 20.25 18.72
C ARG A 45 19.45 20.45 17.39
N ARG A 46 20.18 20.69 16.28
CA ARG A 46 19.56 20.77 14.95
C ARG A 46 18.87 19.45 14.58
N PHE A 47 19.51 18.33 14.84
CA PHE A 47 18.93 16.99 14.62
C PHE A 47 17.63 16.81 15.42
N ALA A 48 17.60 17.12 16.71
CA ALA A 48 16.42 17.02 17.55
C ALA A 48 15.28 17.95 17.07
N CYS A 49 15.59 19.18 16.67
CA CYS A 49 14.61 20.11 16.12
C CYS A 49 14.06 19.67 14.77
N LEU A 50 14.92 19.14 13.88
CA LEU A 50 14.50 18.61 12.59
C LEU A 50 13.62 17.36 12.75
N ASN A 51 13.98 16.47 13.67
CA ASN A 51 13.12 15.33 14.00
C ASN A 51 11.74 15.78 14.47
N ALA A 52 11.68 16.76 15.38
CA ALA A 52 10.41 17.29 15.85
C ALA A 52 9.60 17.91 14.70
N LEU A 53 10.25 18.69 13.84
CA LEU A 53 9.60 19.34 12.69
C LEU A 53 9.03 18.33 11.68
N ILE A 54 9.73 17.19 11.46
CA ILE A 54 9.30 16.18 10.50
C ILE A 54 8.28 15.21 11.12
N LEU A 55 8.53 14.76 12.35
CA LEU A 55 7.71 13.72 12.98
C LEU A 55 6.41 14.27 13.56
N LEU A 56 6.35 15.52 14.02
CA LEU A 56 5.14 16.10 14.59
C LEU A 56 3.96 16.10 13.60
N PRO A 57 4.10 16.55 12.34
CA PRO A 57 3.03 16.44 11.35
C PRO A 57 2.59 14.99 11.10
N VAL A 58 3.53 14.03 11.07
CA VAL A 58 3.24 12.60 10.87
C VAL A 58 2.44 12.05 12.06
N ILE A 59 2.83 12.40 13.29
CA ILE A 59 2.13 12.00 14.52
C ILE A 59 0.71 12.59 14.51
N VAL A 60 0.58 13.89 14.23
CA VAL A 60 -0.73 14.55 14.16
C VAL A 60 -1.59 13.91 13.08
N ALA A 61 -1.06 13.67 11.89
CA ALA A 61 -1.78 13.01 10.82
C ALA A 61 -2.24 11.60 11.23
N GLY A 62 -1.35 10.79 11.84
CA GLY A 62 -1.67 9.44 12.29
C GLY A 62 -2.76 9.37 13.37
N VAL A 63 -2.86 10.39 14.22
CA VAL A 63 -3.91 10.49 15.22
C VAL A 63 -5.23 11.00 14.62
N VAL A 64 -5.14 11.99 13.74
CA VAL A 64 -6.30 12.73 13.20
C VAL A 64 -6.94 11.98 12.02
N TYR A 65 -6.16 11.34 11.15
CA TYR A 65 -6.65 10.66 9.96
C TYR A 65 -7.77 9.64 10.25
N PRO A 66 -7.63 8.72 11.23
CA PRO A 66 -8.70 7.75 11.53
C PRO A 66 -9.98 8.37 12.11
N ALA A 67 -9.94 9.64 12.54
CA ALA A 67 -11.13 10.35 13.01
C ALA A 67 -11.97 10.89 11.84
N PHE A 68 -11.31 11.26 10.73
CA PHE A 68 -11.97 11.75 9.52
C PHE A 68 -12.37 10.64 8.54
N ARG A 69 -11.84 9.42 8.71
CA ARG A 69 -12.10 8.26 7.86
C ARG A 69 -12.58 7.08 8.72
N PRO A 70 -13.90 6.99 8.99
CA PRO A 70 -14.46 5.90 9.79
C PRO A 70 -14.19 4.51 9.21
N GLU A 71 -14.13 4.39 7.88
CA GLU A 71 -13.77 3.17 7.16
C GLU A 71 -12.38 2.66 7.47
N ASP A 72 -11.47 3.56 7.90
CA ASP A 72 -10.09 3.25 8.23
C ASP A 72 -9.86 3.18 9.76
N ALA A 73 -10.93 3.17 10.55
CA ALA A 73 -10.85 3.12 12.01
C ALA A 73 -10.09 1.89 12.55
N TYR A 74 -10.04 0.79 11.78
CA TYR A 74 -9.25 -0.40 12.11
C TYR A 74 -7.76 -0.11 12.22
N LEU A 75 -7.26 0.90 11.51
CA LEU A 75 -5.84 1.32 11.59
C LEU A 75 -5.48 1.92 12.95
N ARG A 76 -6.45 2.32 13.78
CA ARG A 76 -6.17 2.88 15.11
C ARG A 76 -5.38 1.93 15.99
N ALA A 77 -5.61 0.62 15.85
CA ALA A 77 -4.88 -0.40 16.60
C ALA A 77 -3.37 -0.37 16.34
N THR A 78 -2.94 0.08 15.18
CA THR A 78 -1.54 0.17 14.77
C THR A 78 -1.00 1.59 14.73
N THR A 79 -1.78 2.56 14.28
CA THR A 79 -1.36 3.97 14.21
C THR A 79 -1.16 4.58 15.60
N THR A 80 -2.00 4.23 16.59
CA THR A 80 -1.83 4.74 17.96
C THR A 80 -0.50 4.32 18.58
N PRO A 81 -0.13 3.02 18.68
CA PRO A 81 1.17 2.64 19.23
C PRO A 81 2.33 3.17 18.39
N PHE A 82 2.18 3.25 17.06
CA PHE A 82 3.21 3.85 16.20
C PHE A 82 3.43 5.33 16.53
N CYS A 83 2.40 6.13 16.67
CA CYS A 83 2.48 7.54 17.07
C CYS A 83 3.10 7.71 18.46
N LEU A 84 2.80 6.81 19.41
CA LEU A 84 3.42 6.82 20.74
C LEU A 84 4.92 6.56 20.65
N VAL A 85 5.35 5.57 19.86
CA VAL A 85 6.77 5.28 19.64
C VAL A 85 7.49 6.45 18.96
N LEU A 86 6.88 7.07 17.94
CA LEU A 86 7.44 8.26 17.28
C LEU A 86 7.55 9.45 18.24
N THR A 87 6.58 9.66 19.11
CA THR A 87 6.62 10.69 20.14
C THR A 87 7.76 10.43 21.12
N ALA A 88 7.90 9.19 21.60
CA ALA A 88 9.01 8.80 22.45
C ALA A 88 10.37 8.98 21.75
N PHE A 89 10.48 8.64 20.46
CA PHE A 89 11.68 8.85 19.65
C PHE A 89 12.03 10.34 19.53
N CYS A 90 11.03 11.18 19.31
CA CYS A 90 11.22 12.64 19.26
C CYS A 90 11.77 13.16 20.60
N LEU A 91 11.18 12.76 21.73
CA LEU A 91 11.65 13.13 23.06
C LEU A 91 13.06 12.60 23.35
N ALA A 92 13.36 11.34 22.99
CA ALA A 92 14.67 10.70 23.16
C ALA A 92 15.77 11.46 22.39
N SER A 93 15.45 12.07 21.25
CA SER A 93 16.42 12.87 20.51
C SER A 93 16.94 14.08 21.31
N PHE A 94 16.12 14.66 22.21
CA PHE A 94 16.54 15.70 23.16
C PHE A 94 17.34 15.12 24.33
N VAL A 95 17.04 13.90 24.78
CA VAL A 95 17.83 13.20 25.81
C VAL A 95 19.23 12.89 25.31
N LEU A 96 19.41 12.59 24.02
CA LEU A 96 20.73 12.39 23.39
C LEU A 96 21.68 13.57 23.67
N LEU A 97 21.18 14.78 23.74
CA LEU A 97 21.99 15.98 23.99
C LEU A 97 22.61 16.01 25.40
N ARG A 98 21.96 15.37 26.38
CA ARG A 98 22.38 15.35 27.78
C ARG A 98 23.09 14.05 28.15
N ALA A 99 22.53 12.93 27.74
CA ALA A 99 23.02 11.59 28.12
C ALA A 99 23.43 10.81 26.85
N ARG A 100 24.41 11.31 26.15
CA ARG A 100 24.89 10.90 24.82
C ARG A 100 24.72 9.40 24.49
N THR A 101 25.45 8.53 25.17
CA THR A 101 25.39 7.07 24.91
C THR A 101 24.04 6.47 25.26
N ARG A 102 23.44 6.85 26.40
CA ARG A 102 22.12 6.36 26.81
C ARG A 102 21.04 6.86 25.87
N GLY A 103 21.11 8.13 25.45
CA GLY A 103 20.20 8.71 24.47
C GLY A 103 20.30 8.02 23.11
N PHE A 104 21.50 7.69 22.66
CA PHE A 104 21.70 6.94 21.41
C PHE A 104 21.12 5.54 21.48
N LEU A 105 21.41 4.77 22.54
CA LEU A 105 20.82 3.44 22.73
C LEU A 105 19.28 3.48 22.77
N MET A 106 18.73 4.48 23.45
CA MET A 106 17.29 4.69 23.51
C MET A 106 16.69 4.98 22.12
N LEU A 107 17.36 5.80 21.30
CA LEU A 107 16.93 6.04 19.91
C LEU A 107 16.96 4.76 19.07
N CYS A 108 18.02 3.94 19.21
CA CYS A 108 18.10 2.66 18.51
C CYS A 108 16.96 1.71 18.91
N LEU A 109 16.68 1.58 20.20
CA LEU A 109 15.58 0.75 20.70
C LEU A 109 14.21 1.24 20.22
N LEU A 110 13.98 2.54 20.21
CA LEU A 110 12.73 3.12 19.72
C LEU A 110 12.59 3.00 18.19
N ALA A 111 13.69 3.10 17.44
CA ALA A 111 13.68 2.82 16.01
C ALA A 111 13.30 1.36 15.71
N LEU A 112 13.88 0.40 16.47
CA LEU A 112 13.48 -1.01 16.35
C LEU A 112 12.01 -1.24 16.73
N ALA A 113 11.53 -0.60 17.80
CA ALA A 113 10.13 -0.66 18.20
C ALA A 113 9.22 -0.08 17.12
N ALA A 114 9.59 1.03 16.48
CA ALA A 114 8.85 1.61 15.37
C ALA A 114 8.76 0.66 14.15
N LEU A 115 9.89 0.00 13.80
CA LEU A 115 9.91 -1.00 12.73
C LEU A 115 9.04 -2.21 13.07
N PHE A 116 9.06 -2.69 14.31
CA PHE A 116 8.21 -3.79 14.75
C PHE A 116 6.72 -3.44 14.67
N VAL A 117 6.32 -2.28 15.18
CA VAL A 117 4.93 -1.79 15.10
C VAL A 117 4.51 -1.56 13.66
N ALA A 118 5.37 -0.97 12.83
CA ALA A 118 5.09 -0.80 11.40
C ALA A 118 4.92 -2.16 10.71
N GLY A 119 5.80 -3.14 11.01
CA GLY A 119 5.72 -4.50 10.47
C GLY A 119 4.39 -5.19 10.81
N SER A 120 3.95 -5.10 12.07
CA SER A 120 2.65 -5.67 12.49
C SER A 120 1.46 -5.02 11.78
N SER A 121 1.60 -3.78 11.32
CA SER A 121 0.56 -3.09 10.54
C SER A 121 0.39 -3.68 9.15
N PHE A 122 1.47 -4.22 8.55
CA PHE A 122 1.40 -4.85 7.23
C PHE A 122 0.56 -6.11 7.23
N ASP A 123 0.60 -6.91 8.29
CA ASP A 123 -0.23 -8.12 8.40
C ASP A 123 -1.72 -7.76 8.42
N LEU A 124 -2.08 -6.71 9.16
CA LEU A 124 -3.45 -6.22 9.24
C LEU A 124 -3.93 -5.68 7.89
N MET A 125 -3.10 -4.90 7.20
CA MET A 125 -3.39 -4.38 5.86
C MET A 125 -3.44 -5.50 4.83
N ALA A 126 -2.47 -6.42 4.86
CA ALA A 126 -2.41 -7.55 3.93
C ALA A 126 -3.63 -8.47 4.07
N ALA A 127 -4.08 -8.74 5.29
CA ALA A 127 -5.29 -9.54 5.52
C ALA A 127 -6.53 -8.89 4.90
N ARG A 128 -6.67 -7.56 5.02
CA ARG A 128 -7.78 -6.80 4.48
C ARG A 128 -7.71 -6.59 2.97
N ASP A 129 -6.49 -6.39 2.44
CA ASP A 129 -6.26 -6.14 1.01
C ASP A 129 -6.08 -7.42 0.20
N SER A 130 -6.02 -8.56 0.88
CA SER A 130 -5.85 -9.86 0.23
C SER A 130 -7.02 -10.20 -0.68
N ARG A 131 -6.71 -10.61 -1.90
CA ARG A 131 -7.68 -11.16 -2.86
C ARG A 131 -7.99 -12.65 -2.60
N ARG A 132 -7.44 -13.23 -1.54
CA ARG A 132 -7.64 -14.65 -1.20
C ARG A 132 -9.12 -15.01 -0.96
N PRO A 133 -9.92 -14.22 -0.22
CA PRO A 133 -11.33 -14.55 -0.01
C PRO A 133 -12.14 -14.57 -1.31
N ILE A 134 -11.98 -13.56 -2.17
CA ILE A 134 -12.71 -13.52 -3.44
C ILE A 134 -12.21 -14.59 -4.41
N ALA A 135 -10.91 -14.88 -4.42
CA ALA A 135 -10.35 -15.98 -5.22
C ALA A 135 -10.87 -17.34 -4.78
N ALA A 136 -11.08 -17.56 -3.47
CA ALA A 136 -11.70 -18.80 -2.97
C ALA A 136 -13.14 -18.95 -3.50
N MET A 137 -13.95 -17.89 -3.47
CA MET A 137 -15.31 -17.89 -4.01
C MET A 137 -15.35 -18.17 -5.52
N VAL A 138 -14.39 -17.61 -6.28
CA VAL A 138 -14.24 -17.89 -7.71
C VAL A 138 -13.88 -19.36 -7.92
N ARG A 139 -12.88 -19.87 -7.19
CA ARG A 139 -12.38 -21.24 -7.31
C ARG A 139 -13.48 -22.30 -7.06
N GLU A 140 -14.34 -22.07 -6.08
CA GLU A 140 -15.46 -22.97 -5.77
C GLU A 140 -16.47 -23.09 -6.92
N ARG A 141 -16.54 -22.10 -7.79
CA ARG A 141 -17.53 -22.00 -8.87
C ARG A 141 -16.92 -22.12 -10.27
N LEU A 142 -15.58 -22.09 -10.35
CA LEU A 142 -14.84 -22.07 -11.60
C LEU A 142 -14.97 -23.43 -12.31
N ARG A 143 -15.28 -23.38 -13.60
CA ARG A 143 -15.24 -24.51 -14.55
C ARG A 143 -14.10 -24.30 -15.53
N ALA A 144 -13.66 -25.37 -16.19
CA ALA A 144 -12.51 -25.32 -17.10
C ALA A 144 -12.67 -24.34 -18.27
N GLU A 145 -13.92 -24.10 -18.68
CA GLU A 145 -14.27 -23.27 -19.84
C GLU A 145 -14.69 -21.85 -19.46
N ASP A 146 -14.71 -21.50 -18.16
CA ASP A 146 -15.15 -20.19 -17.69
C ASP A 146 -14.12 -19.11 -18.03
N ALA A 147 -14.59 -17.97 -18.52
CA ALA A 147 -13.79 -16.75 -18.64
C ALA A 147 -13.76 -16.02 -17.27
N ILE A 148 -12.56 -15.68 -16.81
CA ILE A 148 -12.39 -14.91 -15.57
C ILE A 148 -12.02 -13.48 -15.94
N VAL A 149 -12.80 -12.50 -15.49
CA VAL A 149 -12.61 -11.08 -15.77
C VAL A 149 -12.41 -10.31 -14.47
N ALA A 150 -11.36 -9.47 -14.41
CA ALA A 150 -11.17 -8.44 -13.39
C ALA A 150 -11.59 -7.10 -13.98
N TYR A 151 -12.50 -6.38 -13.31
CA TYR A 151 -13.03 -5.12 -13.80
C TYR A 151 -12.52 -3.93 -12.98
N GLY A 152 -11.98 -2.94 -13.68
CA GLY A 152 -11.61 -1.63 -13.15
C GLY A 152 -10.23 -1.53 -12.53
N ASP A 153 -9.64 -2.65 -12.09
CA ASP A 153 -8.33 -2.70 -11.46
C ASP A 153 -7.56 -3.96 -11.85
N LEU A 154 -6.24 -3.85 -11.91
CA LEU A 154 -5.34 -5.01 -12.01
C LEU A 154 -5.35 -5.77 -10.68
N MET A 155 -6.04 -6.89 -10.64
CA MET A 155 -6.13 -7.74 -9.46
C MET A 155 -5.03 -8.82 -9.47
N GLN A 156 -3.75 -8.43 -9.31
CA GLN A 156 -2.59 -9.33 -9.30
C GLN A 156 -2.78 -10.53 -8.36
N GLY A 157 -3.29 -10.28 -7.15
CA GLY A 157 -3.57 -11.34 -6.18
C GLY A 157 -4.62 -12.36 -6.67
N LEU A 158 -5.59 -11.95 -7.48
CA LEU A 158 -6.61 -12.86 -8.00
C LEU A 158 -5.98 -13.89 -8.95
N SER A 159 -5.18 -13.43 -9.92
CA SER A 159 -4.44 -14.31 -10.83
C SER A 159 -3.49 -15.26 -10.07
N PHE A 160 -2.76 -14.74 -9.08
CA PHE A 160 -1.85 -15.52 -8.25
C PHE A 160 -2.57 -16.65 -7.50
N TYR A 161 -3.68 -16.34 -6.80
CA TYR A 161 -4.40 -17.34 -6.02
C TYR A 161 -5.17 -18.36 -6.88
N LEU A 162 -5.64 -17.96 -8.07
CA LEU A 162 -6.33 -18.88 -8.98
C LEU A 162 -5.36 -19.75 -9.77
N GLY A 163 -4.12 -19.31 -9.99
CA GLY A 163 -3.17 -19.98 -10.88
C GLY A 163 -3.58 -19.87 -12.36
N HIS A 164 -4.46 -18.93 -12.68
CA HIS A 164 -4.98 -18.69 -14.02
C HIS A 164 -4.70 -17.27 -14.47
N ARG A 165 -4.49 -17.09 -15.76
CA ARG A 165 -4.47 -15.79 -16.38
C ARG A 165 -5.90 -15.23 -16.40
N ILE A 166 -6.06 -13.97 -16.04
CA ILE A 166 -7.35 -13.29 -16.01
C ILE A 166 -7.41 -12.20 -17.07
N VAL A 167 -8.59 -11.97 -17.61
CA VAL A 167 -8.87 -10.89 -18.54
C VAL A 167 -9.13 -9.62 -17.76
N ILE A 168 -8.60 -8.49 -18.22
CA ILE A 168 -8.75 -7.19 -17.56
C ILE A 168 -9.69 -6.32 -18.40
N ALA A 169 -10.68 -5.72 -17.75
CA ALA A 169 -11.61 -4.80 -18.38
C ALA A 169 -11.81 -3.53 -17.55
N GLY A 170 -12.21 -2.42 -18.17
CA GLY A 170 -12.56 -1.17 -17.47
C GLY A 170 -11.37 -0.39 -16.90
N GLY A 171 -10.13 -0.78 -17.19
CA GLY A 171 -8.91 -0.07 -16.77
C GLY A 171 -7.70 -0.99 -16.78
N ARG A 172 -6.55 -0.45 -17.15
CA ARG A 172 -5.29 -1.19 -17.26
C ARG A 172 -4.30 -0.83 -16.15
N GLY A 173 -4.52 0.32 -15.47
CA GLY A 173 -3.65 0.80 -14.40
C GLY A 173 -2.19 0.89 -14.84
N GLU A 174 -1.30 0.29 -14.06
CA GLU A 174 0.16 0.25 -14.34
C GLU A 174 0.55 -0.56 -15.58
N LEU A 175 -0.36 -1.36 -16.13
CA LEU A 175 -0.12 -2.13 -17.36
C LEU A 175 -0.42 -1.35 -18.64
N ASP A 176 -0.87 -0.10 -18.56
CA ASP A 176 -1.34 0.65 -19.73
C ASP A 176 -0.27 0.76 -20.82
N PHE A 177 0.98 1.02 -20.42
CA PHE A 177 2.11 1.08 -21.33
C PHE A 177 2.42 -0.29 -21.97
N GLY A 178 2.46 -1.36 -21.17
CA GLY A 178 2.71 -2.73 -21.66
C GLY A 178 1.58 -3.25 -22.53
N ALA A 179 0.36 -2.99 -22.14
CA ALA A 179 -0.84 -3.41 -22.86
C ALA A 179 -0.97 -2.77 -24.26
N ALA A 180 -0.39 -1.58 -24.43
CA ALA A 180 -0.35 -0.92 -25.77
C ALA A 180 0.64 -1.58 -26.74
N GLN A 181 1.56 -2.42 -26.23
CA GLN A 181 2.58 -3.14 -27.01
C GLN A 181 2.32 -4.67 -27.07
N GLU A 182 1.23 -5.13 -26.43
CA GLU A 182 0.86 -6.55 -26.42
C GLU A 182 0.37 -6.97 -27.82
N GLU A 183 0.91 -8.05 -28.33
CA GLU A 183 0.53 -8.63 -29.63
C GLU A 183 -0.87 -9.26 -29.58
N ASP A 184 -1.27 -9.77 -28.42
CA ASP A 184 -2.60 -10.34 -28.18
C ASP A 184 -3.47 -9.42 -27.30
N PRO A 185 -4.31 -8.57 -27.89
CA PRO A 185 -5.17 -7.64 -27.16
C PRO A 185 -6.33 -8.31 -26.42
N SER A 186 -6.52 -9.63 -26.57
CA SER A 186 -7.64 -10.36 -25.96
C SER A 186 -7.64 -10.33 -24.41
N TRP A 187 -6.49 -9.98 -23.81
CA TRP A 187 -6.36 -9.87 -22.35
C TRP A 187 -6.81 -8.53 -21.77
N PHE A 188 -7.04 -7.55 -22.64
CA PHE A 188 -7.39 -6.19 -22.22
C PHE A 188 -8.65 -5.74 -22.99
N LEU A 189 -9.80 -5.92 -22.37
CA LEU A 189 -11.07 -5.61 -23.01
C LEU A 189 -11.47 -4.14 -22.77
N ASN A 190 -11.91 -3.49 -23.83
CA ASN A 190 -12.69 -2.26 -23.72
C ASN A 190 -14.15 -2.58 -23.36
N ALA A 191 -14.97 -1.54 -23.08
CA ALA A 191 -16.36 -1.71 -22.66
C ALA A 191 -17.21 -2.47 -23.71
N GLU A 192 -16.97 -2.26 -25.02
CA GLU A 192 -17.69 -2.95 -26.07
C GLU A 192 -17.33 -4.43 -26.15
N GLN A 193 -16.02 -4.74 -26.04
CA GLN A 193 -15.53 -6.12 -26.04
C GLN A 193 -16.03 -6.87 -24.80
N LEU A 194 -15.98 -6.22 -23.61
CA LEU A 194 -16.54 -6.77 -22.39
C LEU A 194 -18.03 -7.09 -22.55
N ARG A 195 -18.82 -6.17 -23.14
CA ARG A 195 -20.25 -6.38 -23.37
C ARG A 195 -20.51 -7.54 -24.33
N ARG A 196 -19.68 -7.70 -25.36
CA ARG A 196 -19.78 -8.84 -26.27
C ARG A 196 -19.49 -10.17 -25.56
N LEU A 197 -18.43 -10.23 -24.77
CA LEU A 197 -18.07 -11.40 -23.97
C LEU A 197 -19.20 -11.72 -22.97
N TRP A 198 -19.70 -10.70 -22.27
CA TRP A 198 -20.76 -10.85 -21.26
C TRP A 198 -22.09 -11.36 -21.81
N ASN A 199 -22.45 -10.98 -23.03
CA ASN A 199 -23.67 -11.41 -23.71
C ASN A 199 -23.43 -12.61 -24.65
N GLY A 200 -22.22 -13.16 -24.68
CA GLY A 200 -21.86 -14.33 -25.45
C GLY A 200 -22.36 -15.63 -24.81
N PRO A 201 -22.10 -16.78 -25.47
CA PRO A 201 -22.53 -18.08 -25.00
C PRO A 201 -21.69 -18.60 -23.82
N ASP A 202 -20.49 -18.05 -23.62
CA ASP A 202 -19.56 -18.53 -22.61
C ASP A 202 -19.92 -18.00 -21.22
N ARG A 203 -19.70 -18.80 -20.22
CA ARG A 203 -19.89 -18.40 -18.83
C ARG A 203 -18.75 -17.50 -18.39
N VAL A 204 -19.09 -16.33 -17.83
CA VAL A 204 -18.14 -15.35 -17.35
C VAL A 204 -18.28 -15.22 -15.83
N LEU A 205 -17.14 -15.32 -15.13
CA LEU A 205 -16.99 -14.96 -13.73
C LEU A 205 -16.26 -13.62 -13.67
N LEU A 206 -16.95 -12.58 -13.23
CA LEU A 206 -16.43 -11.21 -13.21
C LEU A 206 -16.28 -10.74 -11.76
N VAL A 207 -15.07 -10.30 -11.41
CA VAL A 207 -14.77 -9.69 -10.12
C VAL A 207 -14.60 -8.20 -10.30
N ALA A 208 -15.36 -7.40 -9.56
CA ALA A 208 -15.26 -5.94 -9.57
C ALA A 208 -15.14 -5.37 -8.16
N SER A 209 -14.44 -4.26 -8.02
CA SER A 209 -14.46 -3.46 -6.79
C SER A 209 -15.84 -2.84 -6.58
N ARG A 210 -16.33 -2.80 -5.33
CA ARG A 210 -17.61 -2.13 -4.98
C ARG A 210 -17.67 -0.68 -5.48
N ARG A 211 -16.51 0.00 -5.50
CA ARG A 211 -16.41 1.40 -5.96
C ARG A 211 -16.68 1.57 -7.46
N ARG A 212 -16.54 0.48 -8.22
CA ARG A 212 -16.72 0.48 -9.69
C ARG A 212 -18.05 -0.10 -10.15
N LEU A 213 -18.97 -0.39 -9.23
CA LEU A 213 -20.23 -1.06 -9.56
C LEU A 213 -21.12 -0.27 -10.55
N GLU A 214 -21.24 1.04 -10.36
CA GLU A 214 -22.03 1.91 -11.26
C GLU A 214 -21.41 1.95 -12.66
N GLU A 215 -20.09 2.03 -12.76
CA GLU A 215 -19.36 2.01 -14.02
C GLU A 215 -19.52 0.66 -14.72
N LEU A 216 -19.37 -0.44 -13.99
CA LEU A 216 -19.57 -1.79 -14.49
C LEU A 216 -20.98 -1.97 -15.05
N THR A 217 -22.02 -1.57 -14.31
CA THR A 217 -23.43 -1.70 -14.75
C THR A 217 -23.69 -0.92 -16.03
N ARG A 218 -23.10 0.26 -16.16
CA ARG A 218 -23.17 1.07 -17.38
C ARG A 218 -22.48 0.38 -18.55
N ASP A 219 -21.30 -0.19 -18.35
CA ASP A 219 -20.52 -0.86 -19.39
C ASP A 219 -21.21 -2.14 -19.85
N LEU A 220 -21.79 -2.91 -18.94
CA LEU A 220 -22.52 -4.14 -19.27
C LEU A 220 -23.89 -3.85 -19.94
N GLY A 221 -24.50 -2.70 -19.64
CA GLY A 221 -25.83 -2.32 -20.11
C GLY A 221 -26.98 -3.07 -19.43
N ARG A 222 -26.69 -3.90 -18.43
CA ARG A 222 -27.66 -4.60 -17.58
C ARG A 222 -27.06 -4.87 -16.20
N GLU A 223 -27.90 -5.07 -15.21
CA GLU A 223 -27.46 -5.45 -13.87
C GLU A 223 -26.95 -6.91 -13.87
N PRO A 224 -25.71 -7.15 -13.42
CA PRO A 224 -25.13 -8.48 -13.39
C PRO A 224 -25.66 -9.32 -12.21
N VAL A 225 -25.71 -10.65 -12.39
CA VAL A 225 -26.10 -11.57 -11.32
C VAL A 225 -24.97 -11.69 -10.29
N ARG A 226 -25.25 -11.34 -9.05
CA ARG A 226 -24.30 -11.44 -7.95
C ARG A 226 -24.22 -12.88 -7.41
N LEU A 227 -23.02 -13.44 -7.36
CA LEU A 227 -22.74 -14.77 -6.79
C LEU A 227 -22.20 -14.71 -5.37
N GLY A 228 -21.55 -13.64 -4.98
CA GLY A 228 -20.96 -13.46 -3.66
C GLY A 228 -20.22 -12.13 -3.55
N GLU A 229 -19.81 -11.81 -2.34
CA GLU A 229 -19.11 -10.56 -2.08
C GLU A 229 -18.16 -10.66 -0.90
N THR A 230 -17.15 -9.80 -0.91
CA THR A 230 -16.26 -9.48 0.20
C THR A 230 -16.50 -8.04 0.65
N GLU A 231 -15.74 -7.57 1.62
CA GLU A 231 -15.80 -6.16 2.02
C GLU A 231 -15.49 -5.19 0.85
N LYS A 232 -14.61 -5.57 -0.06
CA LYS A 232 -14.10 -4.72 -1.14
C LYS A 232 -14.57 -5.10 -2.54
N GLU A 233 -14.78 -6.39 -2.78
CA GLU A 233 -15.11 -6.91 -4.12
C GLU A 233 -16.42 -7.64 -4.13
N ILE A 234 -16.98 -7.74 -5.34
CA ILE A 234 -18.19 -8.50 -5.65
C ILE A 234 -17.89 -9.43 -6.82
N LEU A 235 -18.33 -10.66 -6.70
CA LEU A 235 -18.29 -11.67 -7.77
C LEU A 235 -19.63 -11.71 -8.49
N PHE A 236 -19.58 -11.62 -9.79
CA PHE A 236 -20.73 -11.66 -10.69
C PHE A 236 -20.62 -12.77 -11.71
N THR A 237 -21.76 -13.12 -12.30
CA THR A 237 -21.84 -14.00 -13.48
C THR A 237 -22.88 -13.47 -14.47
N ASN A 238 -22.73 -13.87 -15.72
CA ASN A 238 -23.68 -13.55 -16.80
C ASN A 238 -24.82 -14.56 -16.94
N PHE A 239 -24.75 -15.70 -16.22
CA PHE A 239 -25.75 -16.75 -16.17
C PHE A 239 -26.35 -16.94 -14.79
#